data_7b1a21a8ce7097f80a2d20b8228c8c1d
#
_entry.id   7b1a21a8ce7097f80a2d20b8228c8c1d
#
_cell.length_a   1.000
_cell.length_b   1.000
_cell.length_c   1.000
_cell.angle_alpha   90.00
_cell.angle_beta   90.00
_cell.angle_gamma   90.00
#
_symmetry.space_group_name_H-M   'P 1'
#
loop_
_entity.id
_entity.type
_entity.pdbx_description
1 polymer ?
#
loop_
_entity_poly.entity_id
_entity_poly.type
_entity_poly.pdbx_seq_one_letter_code
_entity_poly.pdbx_strand_id
1 'polypeptide(L)'
;LGIIKKWCEEKDLLKELWPDIFWEDPQKCRMVDSSGRKISWTWTSTAIELKRTRMSKEKSVEISGIDGGLRTGGHFSHLIFDDAETPATVVTPESIEKAFNAVTMSTNIGQTNNLNSCMIGTFYAKEDLYVKLIKSGYIEESIIQPCYEWDTMEPLLFTEEELENKLKKMGNEHFVTQMLCDPSLSHRSAFSPELFRTWEAENTKGLN
;
A
#
# COMPACT_ATOMS: atom_id res chain seq x y z
N LEU A 1 1.91 -6.86 -10.55
CA LEU A 1 2.75 -7.94 -11.07
C LEU A 1 2.89 -7.94 -12.59
N GLY A 2 1.86 -7.54 -13.36
CA GLY A 2 1.88 -7.54 -14.82
C GLY A 2 3.10 -6.81 -15.42
N ILE A 3 3.41 -5.63 -14.92
CA ILE A 3 4.58 -4.83 -15.36
C ILE A 3 5.89 -5.55 -15.04
N ILE A 4 6.02 -6.10 -13.84
CA ILE A 4 7.22 -6.84 -13.42
C ILE A 4 7.43 -8.06 -14.32
N LYS A 5 6.37 -8.81 -14.60
CA LYS A 5 6.43 -9.94 -15.54
C LYS A 5 6.89 -9.50 -16.92
N LYS A 6 6.29 -8.46 -17.45
CA LYS A 6 6.64 -7.89 -18.77
C LYS A 6 8.12 -7.49 -18.81
N TRP A 7 8.63 -6.86 -17.77
CA TRP A 7 10.05 -6.51 -17.68
C TRP A 7 10.94 -7.75 -17.67
N CYS A 8 10.58 -8.78 -16.89
CA CYS A 8 11.35 -10.03 -16.89
C CYS A 8 11.30 -10.79 -18.22
N GLU A 9 10.24 -10.63 -18.99
CA GLU A 9 10.06 -11.25 -20.30
C GLU A 9 10.80 -10.50 -21.42
N GLU A 10 10.71 -9.16 -21.42
CA GLU A 10 11.09 -8.32 -22.56
C GLU A 10 12.44 -7.58 -22.40
N LYS A 11 12.97 -7.44 -21.15
CA LYS A 11 14.19 -6.66 -20.92
C LYS A 11 15.44 -7.54 -20.96
N ASP A 12 16.10 -7.56 -22.12
CA ASP A 12 17.34 -8.31 -22.33
C ASP A 12 18.45 -7.86 -21.37
N LEU A 13 18.53 -6.56 -21.06
CA LEU A 13 19.48 -6.03 -20.10
C LEU A 13 19.40 -6.69 -18.72
N LEU A 14 18.18 -7.00 -18.21
CA LEU A 14 18.04 -7.71 -16.94
C LEU A 14 18.59 -9.13 -17.04
N LYS A 15 18.38 -9.80 -18.16
CA LYS A 15 18.85 -11.17 -18.40
C LYS A 15 20.38 -11.21 -18.59
N GLU A 16 20.95 -10.20 -19.22
CA GLU A 16 22.39 -10.05 -19.40
C GLU A 16 23.12 -9.74 -18.09
N LEU A 17 22.57 -8.82 -17.29
CA LEU A 17 23.19 -8.40 -16.03
C LEU A 17 23.03 -9.45 -14.92
N TRP A 18 21.91 -10.19 -14.90
CA TRP A 18 21.60 -11.18 -13.89
C TRP A 18 21.09 -12.51 -14.48
N PRO A 19 21.94 -13.20 -15.28
CA PRO A 19 21.54 -14.45 -15.94
C PRO A 19 21.21 -15.57 -14.96
N ASP A 20 21.70 -15.50 -13.74
CA ASP A 20 21.41 -16.47 -12.67
C ASP A 20 20.06 -16.23 -11.97
N ILE A 21 19.42 -15.06 -12.20
CA ILE A 21 18.16 -14.68 -11.59
C ILE A 21 17.02 -14.73 -12.61
N PHE A 22 17.26 -14.22 -13.81
CA PHE A 22 16.22 -14.10 -14.82
C PHE A 22 16.25 -15.27 -15.81
N TRP A 23 15.06 -15.74 -16.17
CA TRP A 23 14.88 -16.73 -17.20
C TRP A 23 15.01 -16.09 -18.59
N GLU A 24 15.61 -16.83 -19.51
CA GLU A 24 15.63 -16.38 -20.91
C GLU A 24 14.23 -16.38 -21.52
N ASP A 25 13.46 -17.44 -21.26
CA ASP A 25 12.04 -17.54 -21.60
C ASP A 25 11.27 -18.08 -20.38
N PRO A 26 10.68 -17.19 -19.56
CA PRO A 26 9.97 -17.60 -18.35
C PRO A 26 8.78 -18.52 -18.59
N GLN A 27 8.15 -18.44 -19.78
CA GLN A 27 6.98 -19.26 -20.10
C GLN A 27 7.37 -20.70 -20.48
N LYS A 28 8.60 -20.91 -20.93
CA LYS A 28 9.12 -22.23 -21.32
C LYS A 28 10.03 -22.85 -20.27
N CYS A 29 10.21 -22.20 -19.14
CA CYS A 29 11.12 -22.66 -18.09
C CYS A 29 10.68 -24.00 -17.53
N ARG A 30 11.55 -24.99 -17.68
CA ARG A 30 11.42 -26.33 -17.13
C ARG A 30 12.75 -26.70 -16.52
N MET A 31 12.77 -26.79 -15.20
CA MET A 31 13.91 -27.42 -14.53
C MET A 31 13.62 -28.90 -14.28
N VAL A 32 14.70 -29.63 -14.10
CA VAL A 32 14.65 -31.01 -13.72
C VAL A 32 15.33 -31.10 -12.34
N ASP A 33 14.70 -31.73 -11.38
CA ASP A 33 15.34 -31.98 -10.09
C ASP A 33 16.47 -33.03 -10.21
N SER A 34 17.20 -33.27 -9.13
CA SER A 34 18.27 -34.23 -9.07
C SER A 34 17.85 -35.70 -9.39
N SER A 35 16.54 -35.97 -9.40
CA SER A 35 15.95 -37.26 -9.74
C SER A 35 15.46 -37.33 -11.20
N GLY A 36 15.66 -36.27 -12.00
CA GLY A 36 15.18 -36.18 -13.38
C GLY A 36 13.70 -35.80 -13.52
N ARG A 37 13.04 -35.45 -12.43
CA ARG A 37 11.64 -35.06 -12.44
C ARG A 37 11.49 -33.59 -12.92
N LYS A 38 10.61 -33.36 -13.87
CA LYS A 38 10.29 -32.01 -14.35
C LYS A 38 9.65 -31.18 -13.24
N ILE A 39 10.25 -30.02 -12.94
CA ILE A 39 9.71 -29.04 -12.02
C ILE A 39 9.02 -27.96 -12.87
N SER A 40 7.75 -27.74 -12.60
CA SER A 40 6.99 -26.63 -13.18
C SER A 40 7.19 -25.36 -12.35
N TRP A 41 7.67 -24.31 -12.96
CA TRP A 41 7.78 -22.99 -12.33
C TRP A 41 6.47 -22.21 -12.42
N THR A 42 6.21 -21.45 -11.39
CA THR A 42 5.01 -20.59 -11.37
C THR A 42 5.28 -19.33 -12.14
N TRP A 43 4.44 -19.06 -13.14
CA TRP A 43 4.48 -17.82 -13.93
C TRP A 43 3.06 -17.37 -14.26
N THR A 44 2.33 -16.94 -13.21
CA THR A 44 0.92 -16.57 -13.28
C THR A 44 0.71 -15.06 -13.17
N SER A 45 -0.53 -14.61 -13.16
CA SER A 45 -0.88 -13.19 -12.91
C SER A 45 -0.66 -12.79 -11.46
N THR A 46 -0.60 -13.74 -10.53
CA THR A 46 -0.51 -13.47 -9.09
C THR A 46 0.80 -13.92 -8.44
N ALA A 47 1.57 -14.77 -9.12
CA ALA A 47 2.81 -15.31 -8.57
C ALA A 47 3.82 -15.64 -9.65
N ILE A 48 5.09 -15.34 -9.39
CA ILE A 48 6.22 -15.69 -10.26
C ILE A 48 7.36 -16.29 -9.47
N GLU A 49 8.11 -17.15 -10.13
CA GLU A 49 9.35 -17.74 -9.64
C GLU A 49 10.52 -17.37 -10.54
N LEU A 50 11.51 -16.70 -9.97
CA LEU A 50 12.78 -16.42 -10.61
C LEU A 50 13.72 -17.62 -10.45
N LYS A 51 14.84 -17.65 -11.18
CA LYS A 51 15.87 -18.67 -10.98
C LYS A 51 16.39 -18.63 -9.54
N ARG A 52 16.63 -19.78 -8.96
CA ARG A 52 17.19 -19.92 -7.63
C ARG A 52 17.84 -21.28 -7.44
N THR A 53 18.87 -21.32 -6.65
CA THR A 53 19.62 -22.55 -6.37
C THR A 53 18.94 -23.47 -5.35
N ARG A 54 18.08 -22.89 -4.49
CA ARG A 54 17.34 -23.65 -3.48
C ARG A 54 15.86 -23.68 -3.82
N MET A 55 15.28 -24.87 -3.73
CA MET A 55 13.82 -25.00 -3.75
C MET A 55 13.24 -24.39 -2.49
N SER A 56 12.26 -23.52 -2.65
CA SER A 56 11.47 -22.95 -1.57
C SER A 56 10.00 -23.19 -1.85
N LYS A 57 9.20 -23.25 -0.80
CA LYS A 57 7.75 -23.34 -0.89
C LYS A 57 7.17 -22.01 -1.39
N GLU A 58 7.80 -20.91 -0.98
CA GLU A 58 7.39 -19.56 -1.33
C GLU A 58 7.79 -19.22 -2.77
N LYS A 59 6.98 -18.43 -3.42
CA LYS A 59 7.27 -17.85 -4.73
C LYS A 59 8.27 -16.70 -4.59
N SER A 60 8.97 -16.35 -5.67
CA SER A 60 9.90 -15.21 -5.65
C SER A 60 9.16 -13.90 -5.46
N VAL A 61 8.03 -13.74 -6.13
CA VAL A 61 7.09 -12.64 -5.90
C VAL A 61 5.68 -13.22 -5.93
N GLU A 62 4.88 -12.84 -4.96
CA GLU A 62 3.47 -13.23 -4.86
C GLU A 62 2.61 -12.01 -4.49
N ILE A 63 1.45 -11.87 -5.12
CA ILE A 63 0.48 -10.82 -4.83
C ILE A 63 -0.74 -11.43 -4.18
N SER A 64 -1.22 -10.77 -3.13
CA SER A 64 -2.47 -11.08 -2.45
C SER A 64 -3.25 -9.81 -2.19
N GLY A 65 -4.57 -9.84 -2.34
CA GLY A 65 -5.42 -8.75 -1.87
C GLY A 65 -5.53 -8.77 -0.36
N ILE A 66 -5.63 -7.60 0.25
CA ILE A 66 -5.77 -7.46 1.70
C ILE A 66 -7.09 -8.06 2.19
N ASP A 67 -8.14 -8.01 1.36
CA ASP A 67 -9.47 -8.57 1.67
C ASP A 67 -9.58 -10.08 1.46
N GLY A 68 -8.70 -10.67 0.66
CA GLY A 68 -8.68 -12.10 0.32
C GLY A 68 -8.17 -13.03 1.40
N GLY A 69 -7.80 -12.47 2.55
CA GLY A 69 -7.10 -13.17 3.62
C GLY A 69 -5.62 -13.41 3.28
N LEU A 70 -4.77 -13.10 4.22
CA LEU A 70 -3.35 -13.36 4.09
C LEU A 70 -3.11 -14.87 4.00
N ARG A 71 -2.28 -15.29 3.06
CA ARG A 71 -1.83 -16.69 3.02
C ARG A 71 -1.09 -17.02 4.32
N THR A 72 -1.67 -17.91 5.11
CA THR A 72 -1.00 -18.42 6.30
C THR A 72 0.16 -19.34 5.92
N GLY A 73 1.28 -19.25 6.65
CA GLY A 73 2.41 -20.17 6.52
C GLY A 73 3.37 -19.85 5.36
N GLY A 74 3.38 -18.61 4.87
CA GLY A 74 4.45 -18.07 4.03
C GLY A 74 5.63 -17.59 4.89
N HIS A 75 6.84 -17.49 4.29
CA HIS A 75 8.04 -16.93 4.93
C HIS A 75 8.75 -16.00 3.95
N PHE A 76 8.18 -14.80 3.81
CA PHE A 76 8.69 -13.77 2.90
C PHE A 76 9.70 -12.87 3.63
N SER A 77 10.75 -12.46 2.94
CA SER A 77 11.72 -11.49 3.45
C SER A 77 11.30 -10.04 3.26
N HIS A 78 10.38 -9.79 2.32
CA HIS A 78 9.89 -8.46 2.00
C HIS A 78 8.37 -8.49 1.88
N LEU A 79 7.70 -7.52 2.51
CA LEU A 79 6.28 -7.22 2.33
C LEU A 79 6.15 -5.81 1.76
N ILE A 80 5.45 -5.69 0.65
CA ILE A 80 5.15 -4.40 0.03
C ILE A 80 3.63 -4.23 0.04
N PHE A 81 3.16 -3.22 0.75
CA PHE A 81 1.76 -2.81 0.74
C PHE A 81 1.64 -1.65 -0.23
N ASP A 82 0.96 -1.90 -1.33
CA ASP A 82 0.72 -0.94 -2.39
C ASP A 82 -0.77 -0.59 -2.41
N ASP A 83 -1.10 0.67 -2.14
CA ASP A 83 -2.47 1.16 -2.01
C ASP A 83 -3.35 0.24 -1.13
N ALA A 84 -2.86 -0.09 0.07
CA ALA A 84 -3.57 -0.97 1.01
C ALA A 84 -4.92 -0.42 1.44
N GLU A 85 -5.16 0.86 1.24
CA GLU A 85 -6.42 1.54 1.47
C GLU A 85 -6.99 2.10 0.17
N THR A 86 -8.29 2.14 0.09
CA THR A 86 -9.05 2.66 -1.07
C THR A 86 -10.23 3.48 -0.56
N PRO A 87 -10.86 4.32 -1.41
CA PRO A 87 -12.08 5.03 -1.02
C PRO A 87 -13.19 4.13 -0.46
N ALA A 88 -13.24 2.86 -0.88
CA ALA A 88 -14.23 1.89 -0.40
C ALA A 88 -13.90 1.36 1.01
N THR A 89 -12.62 1.26 1.37
CA THR A 89 -12.19 0.73 2.67
C THR A 89 -12.24 1.75 3.79
N VAL A 90 -12.27 3.06 3.48
CA VAL A 90 -12.38 4.15 4.47
C VAL A 90 -13.82 4.54 4.82
N VAL A 91 -14.81 3.83 4.31
CA VAL A 91 -16.23 4.21 4.48
C VAL A 91 -16.69 4.06 5.92
N THR A 92 -16.28 3.00 6.60
CA THR A 92 -16.67 2.73 7.99
C THR A 92 -15.48 2.47 8.90
N PRO A 93 -15.58 2.78 10.21
CA PRO A 93 -14.55 2.42 11.19
C PRO A 93 -14.23 0.92 11.20
N GLU A 94 -15.23 0.06 10.99
CA GLU A 94 -15.08 -1.39 10.96
C GLU A 94 -14.23 -1.84 9.76
N SER A 95 -14.38 -1.20 8.60
CA SER A 95 -13.57 -1.53 7.41
C SER A 95 -12.11 -1.11 7.60
N ILE A 96 -11.87 0.05 8.21
CA ILE A 96 -10.52 0.52 8.58
C ILE A 96 -9.89 -0.43 9.60
N GLU A 97 -10.65 -0.86 10.63
CA GLU A 97 -10.17 -1.81 11.63
C GLU A 97 -9.81 -3.16 11.01
N LYS A 98 -10.63 -3.64 10.09
CA LYS A 98 -10.36 -4.89 9.36
C LYS A 98 -9.05 -4.77 8.54
N ALA A 99 -8.84 -3.67 7.84
CA ALA A 99 -7.63 -3.42 7.09
C ALA A 99 -6.40 -3.31 8.03
N PHE A 100 -6.53 -2.61 9.15
CA PHE A 100 -5.48 -2.50 10.17
C PHE A 100 -5.07 -3.88 10.70
N ASN A 101 -6.04 -4.71 11.07
CA ASN A 101 -5.78 -6.06 11.54
C ASN A 101 -5.13 -6.93 10.45
N ALA A 102 -5.55 -6.81 9.20
CA ALA A 102 -4.94 -7.54 8.10
C ALA A 102 -3.47 -7.16 7.88
N VAL A 103 -3.15 -5.86 7.93
CA VAL A 103 -1.76 -5.37 7.81
C VAL A 103 -0.92 -5.84 9.00
N THR A 104 -1.38 -5.63 10.22
CA THR A 104 -0.60 -5.99 11.42
C THR A 104 -0.39 -7.51 11.55
N MET A 105 -1.38 -8.31 11.16
CA MET A 105 -1.24 -9.77 11.14
C MET A 105 -0.33 -10.28 10.01
N SER A 106 -0.08 -9.47 8.98
CA SER A 106 0.81 -9.85 7.87
C SER A 106 2.26 -10.05 8.30
N THR A 107 2.68 -9.48 9.42
CA THR A 107 4.01 -9.73 10.00
C THR A 107 4.24 -11.22 10.30
N ASN A 108 3.18 -11.98 10.55
CA ASN A 108 3.28 -13.43 10.82
C ASN A 108 3.68 -14.26 9.59
N ILE A 109 3.58 -13.68 8.39
CA ILE A 109 4.07 -14.33 7.15
C ILE A 109 5.48 -13.87 6.77
N GLY A 110 6.09 -13.02 7.57
CA GLY A 110 7.47 -12.59 7.41
C GLY A 110 8.49 -13.56 8.02
N GLN A 111 9.72 -13.49 7.53
CA GLN A 111 10.84 -14.17 8.17
C GLN A 111 11.19 -13.45 9.47
N THR A 112 11.25 -14.19 10.58
CA THR A 112 11.34 -13.67 11.95
C THR A 112 12.52 -12.72 12.22
N ASN A 113 13.61 -12.83 11.46
CA ASN A 113 14.84 -12.07 11.71
C ASN A 113 15.23 -11.08 10.60
N ASN A 114 14.53 -11.08 9.47
CA ASN A 114 14.90 -10.29 8.28
C ASN A 114 13.68 -9.82 7.48
N LEU A 115 12.58 -9.51 8.14
CA LEU A 115 11.42 -8.96 7.46
C LEU A 115 11.63 -7.47 7.20
N ASN A 116 11.67 -7.10 5.93
CA ASN A 116 11.57 -5.71 5.51
C ASN A 116 10.14 -5.45 5.04
N SER A 117 9.50 -4.44 5.57
CA SER A 117 8.19 -4.02 5.10
C SER A 117 8.25 -2.58 4.58
N CYS A 118 7.55 -2.33 3.49
CA CYS A 118 7.38 -1.03 2.89
C CYS A 118 5.91 -0.82 2.58
N MET A 119 5.41 0.37 2.84
CA MET A 119 4.04 0.75 2.57
C MET A 119 4.02 2.00 1.72
N ILE A 120 3.26 1.97 0.64
CA ILE A 120 3.08 3.08 -0.29
C ILE A 120 1.57 3.33 -0.39
N GLY A 121 1.17 4.58 -0.31
CA GLY A 121 -0.25 4.94 -0.45
C GLY A 121 -0.51 6.42 -0.20
N THR A 122 -1.77 6.78 -0.25
CA THR A 122 -2.24 8.15 -0.01
C THR A 122 -3.27 8.16 1.11
N PHE A 123 -3.38 9.27 1.82
CA PHE A 123 -4.42 9.45 2.83
C PHE A 123 -5.79 9.67 2.18
N TYR A 124 -6.82 9.13 2.82
CA TYR A 124 -8.21 9.31 2.41
C TYR A 124 -9.08 9.99 3.48
N ALA A 125 -8.71 9.85 4.75
CA ALA A 125 -9.48 10.39 5.86
C ALA A 125 -8.60 10.67 7.09
N LYS A 126 -9.13 11.46 8.03
CA LYS A 126 -8.45 11.84 9.28
C LYS A 126 -8.04 10.66 10.16
N GLU A 127 -8.80 9.58 10.14
CA GLU A 127 -8.57 8.36 10.93
C GLU A 127 -8.51 7.14 10.01
N ASP A 128 -7.80 7.26 8.90
CA ASP A 128 -7.63 6.16 7.97
C ASP A 128 -6.57 5.13 8.43
N LEU A 129 -6.37 4.09 7.63
CA LEU A 129 -5.43 3.02 7.91
C LEU A 129 -4.01 3.54 8.17
N TYR A 130 -3.51 4.43 7.30
CA TYR A 130 -2.13 4.91 7.39
C TYR A 130 -1.92 5.76 8.64
N VAL A 131 -2.85 6.66 8.93
CA VAL A 131 -2.83 7.45 10.18
C VAL A 131 -2.84 6.55 11.40
N LYS A 132 -3.67 5.49 11.38
CA LYS A 132 -3.77 4.53 12.48
C LYS A 132 -2.48 3.72 12.65
N LEU A 133 -1.86 3.28 11.56
CA LEU A 133 -0.58 2.55 11.59
C LEU A 133 0.57 3.42 12.10
N ILE A 134 0.63 4.70 11.71
CA ILE A 134 1.60 5.66 12.24
C ILE A 134 1.38 5.90 13.72
N LYS A 135 0.16 6.19 14.15
CA LYS A 135 -0.18 6.44 15.57
C LYS A 135 0.08 5.22 16.46
N SER A 136 -0.09 4.01 15.96
CA SER A 136 0.18 2.78 16.70
C SER A 136 1.66 2.44 16.84
N GLY A 137 2.55 3.15 16.11
CA GLY A 137 3.97 2.85 16.05
C GLY A 137 4.32 1.64 15.17
N TYR A 138 3.36 1.11 14.40
CA TYR A 138 3.62 0.03 13.45
C TYR A 138 4.53 0.50 12.30
N ILE A 139 4.35 1.73 11.85
CA ILE A 139 5.24 2.42 10.92
C ILE A 139 6.24 3.22 11.75
N GLU A 140 7.50 2.80 11.73
CA GLU A 140 8.59 3.43 12.48
C GLU A 140 9.10 4.70 11.80
N GLU A 141 9.21 4.66 10.47
CA GLU A 141 9.66 5.78 9.65
C GLU A 141 8.69 6.04 8.51
N SER A 142 8.32 7.29 8.32
CA SER A 142 7.44 7.71 7.23
C SER A 142 8.00 8.91 6.49
N ILE A 143 7.88 8.87 5.17
CA ILE A 143 8.15 10.02 4.29
C ILE A 143 6.79 10.48 3.76
N ILE A 144 6.40 11.70 4.12
CA ILE A 144 5.17 12.31 3.63
C ILE A 144 5.58 13.34 2.58
N GLN A 145 5.19 13.10 1.33
CA GLN A 145 5.54 13.95 0.20
C GLN A 145 4.28 14.52 -0.43
N PRO A 146 3.93 15.79 -0.15
CA PRO A 146 2.85 16.47 -0.83
C PRO A 146 3.23 16.81 -2.29
N CYS A 147 2.26 17.30 -3.04
CA CYS A 147 2.50 17.74 -4.42
C CYS A 147 3.27 19.06 -4.53
N TYR A 148 3.47 19.76 -3.43
CA TYR A 148 4.27 20.97 -3.32
C TYR A 148 5.48 20.75 -2.42
N GLU A 149 6.56 21.46 -2.69
CA GLU A 149 7.68 21.57 -1.77
C GLU A 149 7.25 22.33 -0.51
N TRP A 150 7.61 21.81 0.67
CA TRP A 150 7.16 22.37 1.95
C TRP A 150 7.59 23.81 2.19
N ASP A 151 8.82 24.16 1.80
CA ASP A 151 9.40 25.48 2.11
C ASP A 151 9.10 26.52 1.03
N THR A 152 9.08 26.12 -0.23
CA THR A 152 8.93 27.05 -1.38
C THR A 152 7.53 27.11 -1.94
N MET A 153 6.70 26.12 -1.62
CA MET A 153 5.38 25.92 -2.21
C MET A 153 5.41 25.78 -3.74
N GLU A 154 6.55 25.36 -4.28
CA GLU A 154 6.69 25.07 -5.71
C GLU A 154 6.13 23.66 -6.00
N PRO A 155 5.39 23.48 -7.11
CA PRO A 155 4.92 22.16 -7.52
C PRO A 155 6.07 21.21 -7.83
N LEU A 156 5.98 19.95 -7.34
CA LEU A 156 7.05 18.97 -7.52
C LEU A 156 6.87 18.07 -8.76
N LEU A 157 5.67 17.53 -8.95
CA LEU A 157 5.40 16.54 -10.01
C LEU A 157 4.43 17.04 -11.07
N PHE A 158 3.70 18.09 -10.79
CA PHE A 158 2.65 18.65 -11.64
C PHE A 158 2.90 20.14 -11.84
N THR A 159 2.43 20.69 -12.94
CA THR A 159 2.37 22.13 -13.12
C THR A 159 1.23 22.73 -12.29
N GLU A 160 1.28 24.03 -12.01
CA GLU A 160 0.20 24.76 -11.33
C GLU A 160 -1.16 24.56 -12.03
N GLU A 161 -1.20 24.64 -13.35
CA GLU A 161 -2.41 24.42 -14.13
C GLU A 161 -2.97 23.00 -13.94
N GLU A 162 -2.12 21.99 -13.90
CA GLU A 162 -2.53 20.60 -13.65
C GLU A 162 -3.07 20.42 -12.22
N LEU A 163 -2.47 21.06 -11.24
CA LEU A 163 -2.94 21.03 -9.85
C LEU A 163 -4.29 21.74 -9.69
N GLU A 164 -4.46 22.91 -10.31
CA GLU A 164 -5.78 23.59 -10.35
C GLU A 164 -6.85 22.72 -11.01
N ASN A 165 -6.53 22.06 -12.10
CA ASN A 165 -7.46 21.16 -12.78
C ASN A 165 -7.78 19.92 -11.93
N LYS A 166 -6.80 19.37 -11.21
CA LYS A 166 -7.03 18.29 -10.25
C LYS A 166 -7.95 18.75 -9.11
N LEU A 167 -7.69 19.91 -8.51
CA LEU A 167 -8.51 20.48 -7.46
C LEU A 167 -9.98 20.66 -7.92
N LYS A 168 -10.20 21.20 -9.12
CA LYS A 168 -11.54 21.36 -9.69
C LYS A 168 -12.27 20.03 -9.90
N LYS A 169 -11.54 18.97 -10.31
CA LYS A 169 -12.12 17.66 -10.62
C LYS A 169 -12.38 16.81 -9.39
N MET A 170 -11.45 16.77 -8.45
CA MET A 170 -11.56 15.87 -7.29
C MET A 170 -12.19 16.55 -6.05
N GLY A 171 -12.27 17.87 -6.06
CA GLY A 171 -12.79 18.66 -4.94
C GLY A 171 -11.76 18.85 -3.82
N ASN A 172 -12.04 19.84 -2.96
CA ASN A 172 -11.09 20.28 -1.95
C ASN A 172 -10.71 19.18 -0.95
N GLU A 173 -11.67 18.39 -0.49
CA GLU A 173 -11.44 17.33 0.51
C GLU A 173 -10.44 16.27 0.01
N HIS A 174 -10.67 15.75 -1.18
CA HIS A 174 -9.78 14.75 -1.76
C HIS A 174 -8.42 15.35 -2.18
N PHE A 175 -8.41 16.59 -2.63
CA PHE A 175 -7.18 17.28 -2.97
C PHE A 175 -6.27 17.43 -1.75
N VAL A 176 -6.83 17.87 -0.62
CA VAL A 176 -6.09 18.05 0.62
C VAL A 176 -5.54 16.72 1.15
N THR A 177 -6.35 15.68 1.17
CA THR A 177 -5.88 14.38 1.69
C THR A 177 -4.88 13.70 0.77
N GLN A 178 -5.11 13.70 -0.55
CA GLN A 178 -4.31 12.91 -1.49
C GLN A 178 -3.17 13.69 -2.14
N MET A 179 -3.36 14.99 -2.40
CA MET A 179 -2.34 15.82 -3.05
C MET A 179 -1.48 16.58 -2.03
N LEU A 180 -2.09 17.11 -0.98
CA LEU A 180 -1.33 17.77 0.09
C LEU A 180 -0.89 16.80 1.19
N CYS A 181 -1.34 15.56 1.16
CA CYS A 181 -1.04 14.54 2.17
C CYS A 181 -1.38 14.96 3.59
N ASP A 182 -2.43 15.79 3.76
CA ASP A 182 -2.88 16.27 5.06
C ASP A 182 -4.25 15.68 5.44
N PRO A 183 -4.28 14.57 6.18
CA PRO A 183 -5.54 13.95 6.60
C PRO A 183 -6.27 14.77 7.68
N SER A 184 -5.60 15.73 8.35
CA SER A 184 -6.20 16.50 9.45
C SER A 184 -7.31 17.44 8.97
N LEU A 185 -7.23 17.87 7.72
CA LEU A 185 -8.19 18.77 7.09
C LEU A 185 -9.36 18.04 6.40
N SER A 186 -9.42 16.73 6.49
CA SER A 186 -10.51 15.92 5.95
C SER A 186 -11.77 16.09 6.83
N HIS A 187 -12.80 16.71 6.29
CA HIS A 187 -14.08 16.94 6.97
C HIS A 187 -15.12 15.87 6.65
N ARG A 188 -14.79 14.60 6.82
CA ARG A 188 -15.80 13.52 6.69
C ARG A 188 -16.82 13.46 7.83
N SER A 189 -16.66 14.28 8.85
CA SER A 189 -17.69 14.46 9.86
C SER A 189 -18.86 15.24 9.27
N ALA A 190 -20.06 14.68 9.33
CA ALA A 190 -21.30 15.40 8.97
C ALA A 190 -21.51 16.67 9.81
N PHE A 191 -20.73 16.80 10.87
CA PHE A 191 -20.74 17.94 11.78
C PHE A 191 -19.32 18.43 11.98
N SER A 192 -19.04 19.68 11.58
CA SER A 192 -17.80 20.35 11.97
C SER A 192 -17.77 20.51 13.50
N PRO A 193 -16.63 20.27 14.17
CA PRO A 193 -16.50 20.53 15.61
C PRO A 193 -16.90 21.95 16.01
N GLU A 194 -16.75 22.92 15.10
CA GLU A 194 -17.13 24.32 15.27
C GLU A 194 -18.66 24.52 15.37
N LEU A 195 -19.45 23.54 14.93
CA LEU A 195 -20.90 23.55 15.05
C LEU A 195 -21.39 23.04 16.41
N PHE A 196 -20.52 22.41 17.19
CA PHE A 196 -20.87 21.99 18.56
C PHE A 196 -20.79 23.19 19.48
N ARG A 197 -21.94 23.65 19.92
CA ARG A 197 -22.01 24.59 21.03
C ARG A 197 -22.01 23.82 22.32
N THR A 198 -21.05 24.06 23.19
CA THR A 198 -21.09 23.58 24.57
C THR A 198 -22.28 24.21 25.26
N TRP A 199 -23.12 23.33 25.81
CA TRP A 199 -24.27 23.78 26.59
C TRP A 199 -23.81 24.05 28.02
N GLU A 200 -23.96 25.30 28.50
CA GLU A 200 -23.69 25.67 29.87
C GLU A 200 -25.01 25.67 30.65
N ALA A 201 -25.01 25.07 31.82
CA ALA A 201 -26.20 24.93 32.67
C ALA A 201 -26.82 26.30 33.06
N GLU A 202 -26.08 27.39 32.94
CA GLU A 202 -26.60 28.77 33.17
C GLU A 202 -27.58 29.24 32.11
N ASN A 203 -27.55 28.66 30.91
CA ASN A 203 -28.46 29.06 29.82
C ASN A 203 -29.87 28.44 29.92
N THR A 204 -30.14 27.63 30.95
CA THR A 204 -31.47 27.04 31.19
C THR A 204 -32.33 27.86 32.19
N LYS A 205 -31.81 28.92 32.78
CA LYS A 205 -32.58 29.78 33.64
C LYS A 205 -33.56 30.60 32.80
N GLY A 206 -34.70 30.04 32.49
CA GLY A 206 -35.78 30.69 31.77
C GLY A 206 -36.66 29.81 30.90
N LEU A 207 -36.43 28.49 30.92
CA LEU A 207 -37.31 27.50 30.31
C LEU A 207 -38.08 26.77 31.41
N ASN A 208 -39.12 27.39 31.95
CA ASN A 208 -40.21 26.78 32.69
C ASN A 208 -41.49 26.89 31.87
#